data_43f06d052d81b4f5c867b70ab5fd82f2
#
_entry.id   43f06d052d81b4f5c867b70ab5fd82f2
#
_cell.length_a   1.000
_cell.length_b   1.000
_cell.length_c   1.000
_cell.angle_alpha   90.00
_cell.angle_beta   90.00
_cell.angle_gamma   90.00
#
_symmetry.space_group_name_H-M   'P 1'
#
loop_
_entity.id
_entity.type
_entity.pdbx_description
1 polymer ?
#
loop_
_entity_poly.entity_id
_entity_poly.type
_entity_poly.pdbx_seq_one_letter_code
_entity_poly.pdbx_strand_id
1 'polypeptide(L)'
;LVLPDAETSFEEYTTLELLSISMLIIISTFALDFIHSDRGQFKIVDEDEAWAFLQVASGKTLSNKLVRAGRSMNAGVYFVTQNTDDLQDEKMKNNIGLKFAFRSTDIQEIRKTLEFFGIDKNDEENQKRLRNLENGQCLMQDLYGRVGVVQIHPVFEDIFDAFDMPYD
;
A
#
# COMPACT_ATOMS: atom_id res chain seq x y z
N LEU A 1 -8.87 -0.91 -17.36
CA LEU A 1 -9.73 -0.70 -16.19
C LEU A 1 -10.04 0.78 -16.07
N VAL A 2 -11.29 1.13 -15.85
CA VAL A 2 -11.72 2.48 -15.49
C VAL A 2 -12.01 2.44 -14.00
N LEU A 3 -11.15 3.05 -13.18
CA LEU A 3 -11.35 3.11 -11.74
C LEU A 3 -12.19 4.34 -11.40
N PRO A 4 -13.04 4.28 -10.36
CA PRO A 4 -13.77 5.44 -9.88
C PRO A 4 -12.81 6.49 -9.33
N ASP A 5 -13.25 7.71 -9.21
CA ASP A 5 -12.52 8.73 -8.45
C ASP A 5 -12.58 8.41 -6.96
N ALA A 6 -11.49 8.63 -6.23
CA ALA A 6 -11.37 8.30 -4.81
C ALA A 6 -12.43 8.98 -3.92
N GLU A 7 -12.96 10.13 -4.37
CA GLU A 7 -14.00 10.87 -3.65
C GLU A 7 -15.44 10.45 -4.04
N THR A 8 -15.59 9.60 -5.06
CA THR A 8 -16.91 9.18 -5.56
C THR A 8 -17.54 8.14 -4.63
N SER A 9 -18.80 8.34 -4.26
CA SER A 9 -19.57 7.36 -3.49
C SER A 9 -19.86 6.09 -4.32
N PHE A 10 -19.85 4.92 -3.68
CA PHE A 10 -20.16 3.65 -4.36
C PHE A 10 -21.50 3.63 -5.12
N GLU A 11 -22.48 4.40 -4.64
CA GLU A 11 -23.80 4.53 -5.25
C GLU A 11 -23.78 5.31 -6.58
N GLU A 12 -22.72 6.08 -6.80
CA GLU A 12 -22.54 6.94 -7.99
C GLU A 12 -21.66 6.27 -9.07
N TYR A 13 -21.14 5.05 -8.79
CA TYR A 13 -20.26 4.37 -9.72
C TYR A 13 -20.96 4.04 -11.03
N THR A 14 -20.31 4.34 -12.13
CA THR A 14 -20.75 3.93 -13.48
C THR A 14 -20.66 2.41 -13.64
N THR A 15 -21.35 1.87 -14.64
CA THR A 15 -21.29 0.45 -14.96
C THR A 15 -19.87 -0.03 -15.27
N LEU A 16 -19.03 0.81 -15.91
CA LEU A 16 -17.64 0.45 -16.22
C LEU A 16 -16.76 0.41 -14.97
N GLU A 17 -16.97 1.31 -14.03
CA GLU A 17 -16.27 1.31 -12.74
C GLU A 17 -16.67 0.10 -11.89
N LEU A 18 -17.96 -0.23 -11.82
CA LEU A 18 -18.44 -1.43 -11.13
C LEU A 18 -17.86 -2.71 -11.75
N LEU A 19 -17.78 -2.77 -13.08
CA LEU A 19 -17.15 -3.89 -13.78
C LEU A 19 -15.66 -3.97 -13.43
N SER A 20 -14.95 -2.85 -13.44
CA SER A 20 -13.53 -2.80 -13.10
C SER A 20 -13.26 -3.29 -11.67
N ILE A 21 -14.04 -2.83 -10.70
CA ILE A 21 -13.94 -3.30 -9.31
C ILE A 21 -14.24 -4.78 -9.20
N SER A 22 -15.27 -5.26 -9.92
CA SER A 22 -15.59 -6.69 -9.94
C SER A 22 -14.44 -7.53 -10.49
N MET A 23 -13.75 -7.04 -11.52
CA MET A 23 -12.55 -7.70 -12.06
C MET A 23 -11.41 -7.71 -11.05
N LEU A 24 -11.15 -6.60 -10.32
CA LEU A 24 -10.15 -6.57 -9.26
C LEU A 24 -10.46 -7.58 -8.16
N ILE A 25 -11.71 -7.70 -7.74
CA ILE A 25 -12.14 -8.69 -6.74
C ILE A 25 -11.90 -10.13 -7.24
N ILE A 26 -12.14 -10.41 -8.50
CA ILE A 26 -11.88 -11.73 -9.11
C ILE A 26 -10.36 -12.00 -9.11
N ILE A 27 -9.55 -11.04 -9.55
CA ILE A 27 -8.09 -11.17 -9.58
C ILE A 27 -7.53 -11.39 -8.17
N SER A 28 -7.97 -10.60 -7.18
CA SER A 28 -7.52 -10.75 -5.80
C SER A 28 -8.01 -12.05 -5.15
N THR A 29 -9.16 -12.58 -5.59
CA THR A 29 -9.62 -13.92 -5.18
C THR A 29 -8.70 -15.00 -5.74
N PHE A 30 -8.31 -14.88 -7.01
CA PHE A 30 -7.32 -15.76 -7.61
C PHE A 30 -5.96 -15.66 -6.92
N ALA A 31 -5.53 -14.46 -6.54
CA ALA A 31 -4.31 -14.25 -5.75
C ALA A 31 -4.37 -14.96 -4.40
N LEU A 32 -5.52 -14.97 -3.73
CA LEU A 32 -5.72 -15.71 -2.50
C LEU A 32 -5.59 -17.23 -2.70
N ASP A 33 -6.18 -17.78 -3.76
CA ASP A 33 -6.04 -19.19 -4.13
C ASP A 33 -4.59 -19.53 -4.49
N PHE A 34 -3.90 -18.63 -5.19
CA PHE A 34 -2.48 -18.76 -5.50
C PHE A 34 -1.62 -18.80 -4.23
N ILE A 35 -1.89 -17.96 -3.25
CA ILE A 35 -1.20 -17.98 -1.94
C ILE A 35 -1.38 -19.36 -1.29
N HIS A 36 -2.58 -19.93 -1.33
CA HIS A 36 -2.89 -21.24 -0.71
C HIS A 36 -2.34 -22.46 -1.47
N SER A 37 -1.95 -22.32 -2.74
CA SER A 37 -1.61 -23.44 -3.63
C SER A 37 -0.42 -24.26 -3.18
N ASP A 38 0.64 -23.62 -2.65
CA ASP A 38 1.84 -24.29 -2.19
C ASP A 38 2.54 -23.49 -1.08
N ARG A 39 2.66 -24.07 0.07
CA ARG A 39 3.29 -23.49 1.25
C ARG A 39 4.81 -23.49 1.22
N GLY A 40 5.38 -24.41 0.45
CA GLY A 40 6.83 -24.56 0.30
C GLY A 40 7.48 -23.47 -0.52
N GLN A 41 6.70 -22.82 -1.38
CA GLN A 41 7.17 -21.75 -2.27
C GLN A 41 6.85 -20.38 -1.68
N PHE A 42 7.84 -19.49 -1.61
CA PHE A 42 7.60 -18.08 -1.28
C PHE A 42 6.90 -17.39 -2.45
N LYS A 43 5.85 -16.64 -2.17
CA LYS A 43 5.03 -15.92 -3.15
C LYS A 43 4.92 -14.46 -2.78
N ILE A 44 4.74 -13.63 -3.78
CA ILE A 44 4.47 -12.20 -3.60
C ILE A 44 3.17 -11.88 -4.35
N VAL A 45 2.30 -11.15 -3.68
CA VAL A 45 1.12 -10.51 -4.26
C VAL A 45 1.29 -9.01 -4.07
N ASP A 46 1.26 -8.27 -5.15
CA ASP A 46 1.33 -6.83 -5.17
C ASP A 46 0.00 -6.26 -5.67
N GLU A 47 -0.68 -5.54 -4.79
CA GLU A 47 -1.96 -4.90 -5.06
C GLU A 47 -1.70 -3.40 -5.26
N ASP A 48 -1.37 -3.04 -6.49
CA ASP A 48 -1.21 -1.65 -6.90
C ASP A 48 -2.58 -0.97 -7.04
N GLU A 49 -2.66 0.31 -6.68
CA GLU A 49 -3.91 1.07 -6.59
C GLU A 49 -4.95 0.36 -5.68
N ALA A 50 -4.49 -0.19 -4.56
CA ALA A 50 -5.31 -0.95 -3.62
C ALA A 50 -6.55 -0.18 -3.12
N TRP A 51 -6.49 1.16 -3.11
CA TRP A 51 -7.60 2.02 -2.71
C TRP A 51 -8.89 1.70 -3.46
N ALA A 52 -8.80 1.42 -4.76
CA ALA A 52 -9.96 1.24 -5.62
C ALA A 52 -10.87 0.10 -5.15
N PHE A 53 -10.30 -1.02 -4.69
CA PHE A 53 -11.11 -2.11 -4.20
C PHE A 53 -11.28 -2.11 -2.67
N LEU A 54 -10.43 -1.41 -1.92
CA LEU A 54 -10.58 -1.22 -0.49
C LEU A 54 -11.78 -0.34 -0.10
N GLN A 55 -12.31 0.45 -1.01
CA GLN A 55 -13.53 1.22 -0.77
C GLN A 55 -14.78 0.35 -0.62
N VAL A 56 -14.81 -0.82 -1.23
CA VAL A 56 -15.97 -1.73 -1.16
C VAL A 56 -15.81 -2.78 -0.06
N ALA A 57 -16.92 -3.14 0.60
CA ALA A 57 -16.91 -4.06 1.74
C ALA A 57 -16.33 -5.44 1.41
N SER A 58 -16.59 -5.95 0.20
CA SER A 58 -16.04 -7.21 -0.31
C SER A 58 -14.53 -7.14 -0.48
N GLY A 59 -14.00 -6.03 -1.00
CA GLY A 59 -12.58 -5.78 -1.16
C GLY A 59 -11.86 -5.72 0.20
N LYS A 60 -12.39 -4.97 1.18
CA LYS A 60 -11.85 -4.94 2.55
C LYS A 60 -11.79 -6.33 3.18
N THR A 61 -12.85 -7.12 2.99
CA THR A 61 -12.90 -8.50 3.51
C THR A 61 -11.82 -9.37 2.87
N LEU A 62 -11.63 -9.24 1.56
CA LEU A 62 -10.65 -10.01 0.80
C LEU A 62 -9.23 -9.61 1.17
N SER A 63 -8.93 -8.32 1.30
CA SER A 63 -7.62 -7.83 1.74
C SER A 63 -7.25 -8.36 3.12
N ASN A 64 -8.19 -8.35 4.06
CA ASN A 64 -7.97 -8.95 5.38
C ASN A 64 -7.67 -10.46 5.29
N LYS A 65 -8.28 -11.19 4.35
CA LYS A 65 -7.97 -12.60 4.10
C LYS A 65 -6.58 -12.77 3.50
N LEU A 66 -6.20 -11.94 2.52
CA LEU A 66 -4.89 -11.97 1.89
C LEU A 66 -3.76 -11.74 2.92
N VAL A 67 -3.89 -10.73 3.76
CA VAL A 67 -2.89 -10.43 4.81
C VAL A 67 -2.75 -11.59 5.80
N ARG A 68 -3.86 -12.19 6.22
CA ARG A 68 -3.82 -13.36 7.11
C ARG A 68 -3.21 -14.58 6.43
N ALA A 69 -3.59 -14.84 5.18
CA ALA A 69 -3.06 -15.94 4.40
C ALA A 69 -1.55 -15.77 4.17
N GLY A 70 -1.08 -14.57 3.83
CA GLY A 70 0.33 -14.27 3.65
C GLY A 70 1.17 -14.75 4.81
N ARG A 71 0.79 -14.41 6.04
CA ARG A 71 1.50 -14.83 7.26
C ARG A 71 1.58 -16.36 7.43
N SER A 72 0.50 -17.06 7.11
CA SER A 72 0.40 -18.52 7.34
C SER A 72 0.94 -19.36 6.20
N MET A 73 1.05 -18.78 4.99
CA MET A 73 1.29 -19.49 3.74
C MET A 73 2.61 -19.12 3.06
N ASN A 74 3.56 -18.53 3.80
CA ASN A 74 4.85 -18.12 3.26
C ASN A 74 4.71 -17.17 2.05
N ALA A 75 3.91 -16.12 2.21
CA ALA A 75 3.70 -15.13 1.16
C ALA A 75 3.81 -13.70 1.69
N GLY A 76 4.37 -12.81 0.87
CA GLY A 76 4.33 -11.37 1.05
C GLY A 76 3.12 -10.78 0.33
N VAL A 77 2.40 -9.89 0.98
CA VAL A 77 1.32 -9.11 0.36
C VAL A 77 1.66 -7.64 0.53
N TYR A 78 1.73 -6.94 -0.58
CA TYR A 78 2.00 -5.50 -0.64
C TYR A 78 0.73 -4.77 -1.06
N PHE A 79 0.45 -3.67 -0.38
CA PHE A 79 -0.60 -2.74 -0.77
C PHE A 79 0.05 -1.41 -1.10
N VAL A 80 -0.11 -0.97 -2.33
CA VAL A 80 0.37 0.32 -2.80
C VAL A 80 -0.83 1.25 -2.94
N THR A 81 -0.76 2.39 -2.29
CA THR A 81 -1.83 3.40 -2.35
C THR A 81 -1.26 4.80 -2.25
N GLN A 82 -1.96 5.76 -2.82
CA GLN A 82 -1.61 7.18 -2.77
C GLN A 82 -2.18 7.87 -1.53
N ASN A 83 -3.13 7.23 -0.83
CA ASN A 83 -3.81 7.82 0.32
C ASN A 83 -3.78 6.86 1.51
N THR A 84 -3.29 7.35 2.66
CA THR A 84 -3.25 6.58 3.91
C THR A 84 -4.62 6.26 4.48
N ASP A 85 -5.67 7.01 4.12
CA ASP A 85 -7.04 6.73 4.60
C ASP A 85 -7.55 5.36 4.14
N ASP A 86 -7.09 4.86 3.01
CA ASP A 86 -7.48 3.55 2.49
C ASP A 86 -7.04 2.39 3.40
N LEU A 87 -5.97 2.60 4.16
CA LEU A 87 -5.37 1.61 5.06
C LEU A 87 -5.78 1.79 6.52
N GLN A 88 -6.74 2.65 6.83
CA GLN A 88 -7.15 2.99 8.21
C GLN A 88 -8.02 1.91 8.90
N ASP A 89 -8.45 0.86 8.20
CA ASP A 89 -9.13 -0.27 8.84
C ASP A 89 -8.25 -0.86 9.95
N GLU A 90 -8.73 -0.84 11.19
CA GLU A 90 -7.98 -1.27 12.38
C GLU A 90 -7.45 -2.71 12.26
N LYS A 91 -8.21 -3.60 11.62
CA LYS A 91 -7.80 -5.01 11.44
C LYS A 91 -6.66 -5.10 10.43
N MET A 92 -6.72 -4.30 9.38
CA MET A 92 -5.70 -4.24 8.35
C MET A 92 -4.43 -3.59 8.91
N LYS A 93 -4.54 -2.43 9.52
CA LYS A 93 -3.45 -1.68 10.15
C LYS A 93 -2.62 -2.53 11.13
N ASN A 94 -3.30 -3.30 11.99
CA ASN A 94 -2.67 -4.17 12.98
C ASN A 94 -1.99 -5.40 12.38
N ASN A 95 -2.28 -5.74 11.14
CA ASN A 95 -1.69 -6.89 10.44
C ASN A 95 -0.57 -6.49 9.46
N ILE A 96 -0.43 -5.21 9.13
CA ILE A 96 0.68 -4.71 8.31
C ILE A 96 1.93 -4.66 9.19
N GLY A 97 2.92 -5.47 8.82
CA GLY A 97 4.17 -5.58 9.57
C GLY A 97 5.23 -4.57 9.15
N LEU A 98 5.31 -4.31 7.84
CA LEU A 98 6.24 -3.34 7.26
C LEU A 98 5.45 -2.19 6.67
N LYS A 99 5.92 -0.96 6.88
CA LYS A 99 5.32 0.23 6.28
C LYS A 99 6.40 1.06 5.62
N PHE A 100 6.08 1.58 4.44
CA PHE A 100 6.93 2.48 3.69
C PHE A 100 6.11 3.70 3.30
N ALA A 101 6.62 4.89 3.56
CA ALA A 101 6.01 6.13 3.13
C ALA A 101 7.03 6.98 2.40
N PHE A 102 6.69 7.41 1.21
CA PHE A 102 7.51 8.27 0.39
C PHE A 102 7.17 9.74 0.63
N ARG A 103 7.90 10.63 0.00
CA ARG A 103 7.75 12.07 0.16
C ARG A 103 6.33 12.54 -0.16
N SER A 104 5.76 13.31 0.74
CA SER A 104 4.53 14.07 0.50
C SER A 104 4.77 15.54 0.82
N THR A 105 4.08 16.43 0.08
CA THR A 105 4.09 17.88 0.31
C THR A 105 2.81 18.37 0.99
N ASP A 106 1.74 17.59 0.92
CA ASP A 106 0.47 17.89 1.57
C ASP A 106 0.55 17.67 3.08
N ILE A 107 0.23 18.71 3.86
CA ILE A 107 0.35 18.67 5.32
C ILE A 107 -0.68 17.72 5.97
N GLN A 108 -1.85 17.55 5.38
CA GLN A 108 -2.88 16.67 5.92
C GLN A 108 -2.47 15.22 5.70
N GLU A 109 -1.97 14.90 4.51
CA GLU A 109 -1.47 13.57 4.20
C GLU A 109 -0.23 13.22 5.03
N ILE A 110 0.68 14.17 5.24
CA ILE A 110 1.83 14.00 6.15
C ILE A 110 1.37 13.62 7.56
N ARG A 111 0.37 14.34 8.11
CA ARG A 111 -0.15 14.06 9.45
C ARG A 111 -0.81 12.69 9.55
N LYS A 112 -1.61 12.31 8.56
CA LYS A 112 -2.24 10.98 8.48
C LYS A 112 -1.20 9.86 8.40
N THR A 113 -0.18 10.06 7.58
CA THR A 113 0.94 9.13 7.44
C THR A 113 1.68 8.96 8.77
N LEU A 114 2.05 10.04 9.46
CA LEU A 114 2.70 9.96 10.76
C LEU A 114 1.83 9.22 11.80
N GLU A 115 0.53 9.50 11.81
CA GLU A 115 -0.42 8.80 12.67
C GLU A 115 -0.51 7.30 12.34
N PHE A 116 -0.51 6.94 11.05
CA PHE A 116 -0.48 5.56 10.60
C PHE A 116 0.79 4.82 11.03
N PHE A 117 1.91 5.53 11.14
CA PHE A 117 3.18 5.02 11.66
C PHE A 117 3.26 5.03 13.20
N GLY A 118 2.26 5.60 13.88
CA GLY A 118 2.27 5.72 15.34
C GLY A 118 3.25 6.77 15.87
N ILE A 119 3.60 7.77 15.05
CA ILE A 119 4.49 8.88 15.39
C ILE A 119 3.66 10.13 15.68
N ASP A 120 4.16 11.03 16.54
CA ASP A 120 3.49 12.29 16.80
C ASP A 120 3.36 13.12 15.52
N LYS A 121 2.12 13.24 15.06
CA LYS A 121 1.75 13.98 13.85
C LYS A 121 1.87 15.50 13.98
N ASN A 122 1.96 16.02 15.22
CA ASN A 122 2.05 17.45 15.50
C ASN A 122 3.51 17.92 15.65
N ASP A 123 4.45 16.99 15.78
CA ASP A 123 5.87 17.33 15.84
C ASP A 123 6.35 17.82 14.47
N GLU A 124 6.79 19.08 14.44
CA GLU A 124 7.28 19.73 13.23
C GLU A 124 8.51 19.03 12.62
N GLU A 125 9.36 18.43 13.46
CA GLU A 125 10.54 17.72 12.98
C GLU A 125 10.15 16.48 12.19
N ASN A 126 9.19 15.70 12.69
CA ASN A 126 8.66 14.53 12.00
C ASN A 126 7.99 14.92 10.67
N GLN A 127 7.21 16.01 10.66
CA GLN A 127 6.60 16.53 9.44
C GLN A 127 7.65 16.96 8.41
N LYS A 128 8.72 17.65 8.86
CA LYS A 128 9.83 18.05 7.98
C LYS A 128 10.57 16.85 7.42
N ARG A 129 10.80 15.80 8.22
CA ARG A 129 11.45 14.58 7.74
C ARG A 129 10.71 13.97 6.57
N LEU A 130 9.41 13.79 6.67
CA LEU A 130 8.62 13.19 5.59
C LEU A 130 8.54 14.10 4.36
N ARG A 131 8.45 15.42 4.57
CA ARG A 131 8.40 16.40 3.48
C ARG A 131 9.70 16.49 2.68
N ASN A 132 10.84 16.31 3.36
CA ASN A 132 12.17 16.52 2.79
C ASN A 132 12.86 15.23 2.36
N LEU A 133 12.14 14.12 2.26
CA LEU A 133 12.69 12.88 1.70
C LEU A 133 13.17 13.13 0.26
N GLU A 134 14.35 12.64 -0.04
CA GLU A 134 14.95 12.71 -1.37
C GLU A 134 14.50 11.51 -2.23
N ASN A 135 14.84 11.53 -3.50
CA ASN A 135 14.57 10.40 -4.39
C ASN A 135 15.23 9.12 -3.86
N GLY A 136 14.48 8.04 -3.85
CA GLY A 136 14.91 6.76 -3.28
C GLY A 136 14.86 6.70 -1.76
N GLN A 137 14.49 7.78 -1.06
CA GLN A 137 14.29 7.77 0.39
C GLN A 137 12.84 7.51 0.75
N CYS A 138 12.65 6.77 1.83
CA CYS A 138 11.34 6.59 2.45
C CYS A 138 11.43 6.55 3.98
N LEU A 139 10.33 6.90 4.63
CA LEU A 139 10.12 6.58 6.02
C LEU A 139 9.69 5.11 6.10
N MET A 140 10.40 4.29 6.87
CA MET A 140 10.12 2.87 7.02
C MET A 140 9.80 2.53 8.48
N GLN A 141 8.78 1.71 8.70
CA GLN A 141 8.56 1.03 9.97
C GLN A 141 8.84 -0.45 9.79
N ASP A 142 9.70 -1.00 10.67
CA ASP A 142 10.03 -2.42 10.67
C ASP A 142 9.05 -3.26 11.51
N LEU A 143 9.25 -4.60 11.47
CA LEU A 143 8.42 -5.57 12.21
C LEU A 143 8.44 -5.39 13.74
N TYR A 144 9.38 -4.63 14.27
CA TYR A 144 9.52 -4.33 15.69
C TYR A 144 8.94 -2.97 16.07
N GLY A 145 8.33 -2.27 15.11
CA GLY A 145 7.77 -0.94 15.30
C GLY A 145 8.79 0.19 15.31
N ARG A 146 10.06 -0.08 14.97
CA ARG A 146 11.08 0.96 14.87
C ARG A 146 10.88 1.74 13.58
N VAL A 147 10.95 3.05 13.66
CA VAL A 147 10.73 3.95 12.52
C VAL A 147 12.00 4.74 12.22
N GLY A 148 12.35 4.83 10.94
CA GLY A 148 13.51 5.60 10.49
C GLY A 148 13.45 5.89 8.99
N VAL A 149 14.26 6.84 8.57
CA VAL A 149 14.47 7.11 7.14
C VAL A 149 15.46 6.11 6.60
N VAL A 150 15.13 5.48 5.50
CA VAL A 150 16.00 4.55 4.79
C VAL A 150 16.20 5.01 3.34
N GLN A 151 17.38 4.74 2.81
CA GLN A 151 17.69 4.93 1.39
C GLN A 151 17.54 3.58 0.69
N ILE A 152 16.70 3.53 -0.33
CA ILE A 152 16.55 2.37 -1.20
C ILE A 152 17.53 2.53 -2.35
N HIS A 153 18.39 1.53 -2.55
CA HIS A 153 19.29 1.47 -3.68
C HIS A 153 18.93 0.27 -4.56
N PRO A 154 18.75 0.45 -5.85
CA PRO A 154 18.65 -0.68 -6.78
C PRO A 154 19.98 -1.43 -6.75
N VAL A 155 19.88 -2.77 -6.63
CA VAL A 155 21.07 -3.64 -6.47
C VAL A 155 21.82 -3.79 -7.79
N PHE A 156 21.13 -3.64 -8.90
CA PHE A 156 21.67 -3.84 -10.26
C PHE A 156 21.60 -2.54 -11.06
N GLU A 157 22.68 -2.20 -11.78
CA GLU A 157 22.75 -1.01 -12.64
C GLU A 157 21.65 -1.03 -13.72
N ASP A 158 21.38 -2.18 -14.32
CA ASP A 158 20.32 -2.34 -15.34
C ASP A 158 18.93 -1.94 -14.82
N ILE A 159 18.66 -2.19 -13.52
CA ILE A 159 17.41 -1.78 -12.87
C ILE A 159 17.42 -0.27 -12.63
N PHE A 160 18.55 0.27 -12.20
CA PHE A 160 18.69 1.71 -11.99
C PHE A 160 18.46 2.46 -13.31
N ASP A 161 19.11 2.05 -14.39
CA ASP A 161 18.99 2.67 -15.72
C ASP A 161 17.55 2.56 -16.28
N ALA A 162 16.87 1.44 -16.00
CA ALA A 162 15.50 1.23 -16.47
C ALA A 162 14.47 2.15 -15.78
N PHE A 163 14.76 2.61 -14.55
CA PHE A 163 13.89 3.48 -13.78
C PHE A 163 14.40 4.92 -13.67
N ASP A 164 15.62 5.20 -14.14
CA ASP A 164 16.15 6.55 -14.23
C ASP A 164 15.58 7.23 -15.49
N MET A 165 14.31 7.60 -15.41
CA MET A 165 13.70 8.38 -16.48
C MET A 165 14.20 9.82 -16.38
N PRO A 166 14.85 10.36 -17.45
CA PRO A 166 15.19 11.77 -17.47
C PRO A 166 13.90 12.59 -17.37
N TYR A 167 13.86 13.49 -16.43
CA TYR A 167 12.81 14.50 -16.37
C TYR A 167 12.99 15.43 -17.57
N ASP A 168 12.14 15.29 -18.61
CA ASP A 168 11.97 16.28 -19.66
C ASP A 168 11.20 17.52 -19.15
#